data_75f0dc4ba20325cc9db70612991fa81f
#
_entry.id   75f0dc4ba20325cc9db70612991fa81f
#
_cell.length_a   1.000
_cell.length_b   1.000
_cell.length_c   1.000
_cell.angle_alpha   90.00
_cell.angle_beta   90.00
_cell.angle_gamma   90.00
#
_symmetry.space_group_name_H-M   'P 1'
#
loop_
_entity.id
_entity.type
_entity.pdbx_description
1 polymer ?
#
loop_
_entity_poly.entity_id
_entity_poly.type
_entity_poly.pdbx_seq_one_letter_code
_entity_poly.pdbx_strand_id
1 'polypeptide(L)'
;MSMKIPTLRRAIAIDFDGTICANAFPDIGEPNWDIIEAALEEQRRGAGLILWTLREGEFLNRALDACKRWGLHFDAVNESLPDWIAAWGNNPRKVAADEYWDDRAVEIRGSTFTRLKEMRLYDVIRVIRCYNCQFSKPPAVLTQKYGQPGTLTCHNFNSPCNHRNVNKYDFCSYAKRKGA
;
A
#
# COMPACT_ATOMS: atom_id res chain seq x y z
N MET A 1 -22.58 -25.75 -23.90
CA MET A 1 -22.89 -24.42 -23.33
C MET A 1 -21.58 -23.78 -22.92
N SER A 2 -21.20 -22.71 -23.58
CA SER A 2 -20.01 -21.93 -23.14
C SER A 2 -20.38 -21.15 -21.86
N MET A 3 -19.82 -21.53 -20.72
CA MET A 3 -19.95 -20.74 -19.51
C MET A 3 -19.24 -19.39 -19.75
N LYS A 4 -20.01 -18.29 -19.78
CA LYS A 4 -19.43 -16.97 -19.71
C LYS A 4 -18.80 -16.82 -18.33
N ILE A 5 -17.47 -16.72 -18.29
CA ILE A 5 -16.78 -16.36 -17.05
C ILE A 5 -17.23 -14.94 -16.68
N PRO A 6 -17.82 -14.71 -15.50
CA PRO A 6 -18.23 -13.37 -15.08
C PRO A 6 -17.02 -12.47 -15.00
N THR A 7 -17.16 -11.22 -15.44
CA THR A 7 -16.13 -10.20 -15.21
C THR A 7 -16.22 -9.79 -13.75
N LEU A 8 -15.31 -10.32 -12.93
CA LEU A 8 -15.20 -10.00 -11.52
C LEU A 8 -14.23 -8.83 -11.33
N ARG A 9 -14.45 -8.04 -10.31
CA ARG A 9 -13.47 -7.01 -9.93
C ARG A 9 -12.20 -7.69 -9.38
N ARG A 10 -11.07 -7.06 -9.59
CA ARG A 10 -9.78 -7.51 -9.05
C ARG A 10 -9.86 -7.56 -7.52
N ALA A 11 -9.36 -8.62 -6.92
CA ALA A 11 -9.36 -8.85 -5.48
C ALA A 11 -7.92 -8.85 -4.95
N ILE A 12 -7.69 -8.13 -3.85
CA ILE A 12 -6.39 -8.08 -3.17
C ILE A 12 -6.59 -8.48 -1.71
N ALA A 13 -5.96 -9.57 -1.30
CA ALA A 13 -5.92 -10.02 0.09
C ALA A 13 -4.68 -9.45 0.77
N ILE A 14 -4.86 -8.74 1.88
CA ILE A 14 -3.78 -8.01 2.57
C ILE A 14 -3.70 -8.49 4.01
N ASP A 15 -2.52 -8.97 4.42
CA ASP A 15 -2.24 -9.28 5.82
C ASP A 15 -2.10 -8.03 6.68
N PHE A 16 -2.37 -8.15 7.97
CA PHE A 16 -2.35 -7.04 8.92
C PHE A 16 -0.99 -6.86 9.60
N ASP A 17 -0.54 -7.89 10.34
CA ASP A 17 0.62 -7.82 11.21
C ASP A 17 1.95 -8.04 10.48
N GLY A 18 2.72 -7.01 10.26
CA GLY A 18 3.95 -7.03 9.48
C GLY A 18 3.77 -6.50 8.06
N THR A 19 2.51 -6.31 7.62
CA THR A 19 2.16 -5.81 6.29
C THR A 19 1.50 -4.43 6.36
N ILE A 20 0.24 -4.33 6.80
CA ILE A 20 -0.45 -3.03 6.94
C ILE A 20 0.15 -2.20 8.07
N CYS A 21 0.64 -2.85 9.12
CA CYS A 21 1.35 -2.19 10.21
C CYS A 21 2.55 -3.01 10.68
N ALA A 22 3.40 -2.42 11.51
CA ALA A 22 4.47 -3.16 12.18
C ALA A 22 3.86 -4.28 13.03
N ASN A 23 4.54 -5.44 13.08
CA ASN A 23 4.09 -6.55 13.91
C ASN A 23 4.27 -6.20 15.40
N ALA A 24 3.14 -6.04 16.11
CA ALA A 24 3.10 -5.70 17.53
C ALA A 24 2.02 -6.48 18.30
N PHE A 25 1.57 -7.63 17.74
CA PHE A 25 0.51 -8.44 18.36
C PHE A 25 0.78 -8.69 19.86
N PRO A 26 -0.23 -8.53 20.74
CA PRO A 26 -1.66 -8.30 20.49
C PRO A 26 -2.04 -6.84 20.25
N ASP A 27 -1.12 -5.91 20.38
CA ASP A 27 -1.34 -4.49 20.15
C ASP A 27 -1.39 -4.13 18.66
N ILE A 28 -1.68 -2.88 18.36
CA ILE A 28 -1.64 -2.32 17.01
C ILE A 28 -0.29 -1.65 16.81
N GLY A 29 0.48 -2.11 15.83
CA GLY A 29 1.75 -1.52 15.47
C GLY A 29 1.62 -0.21 14.71
N GLU A 30 2.76 0.45 14.49
CA GLU A 30 2.83 1.66 13.67
C GLU A 30 2.35 1.37 12.23
N PRO A 31 1.52 2.24 11.64
CA PRO A 31 0.98 2.04 10.29
C PRO A 31 2.07 2.07 9.22
N ASN A 32 1.99 1.15 8.29
CA ASN A 32 2.83 1.13 7.10
C ASN A 32 2.15 1.94 5.99
N TRP A 33 2.43 3.24 5.98
CA TRP A 33 1.78 4.15 5.04
C TRP A 33 2.05 3.83 3.57
N ASP A 34 3.19 3.21 3.24
CA ASP A 34 3.49 2.82 1.86
C ASP A 34 2.48 1.74 1.38
N ILE A 35 2.16 0.77 2.22
CA ILE A 35 1.16 -0.27 1.92
C ILE A 35 -0.26 0.29 1.96
N ILE A 36 -0.58 1.13 2.94
CA ILE A 36 -1.91 1.74 3.06
C ILE A 36 -2.21 2.61 1.83
N GLU A 37 -1.27 3.46 1.41
CA GLU A 37 -1.43 4.30 0.22
C GLU A 37 -1.57 3.46 -1.06
N ALA A 38 -0.80 2.37 -1.20
CA ALA A 38 -0.92 1.45 -2.32
C ALA A 38 -2.29 0.77 -2.35
N ALA A 39 -2.79 0.29 -1.20
CA ALA A 39 -4.12 -0.33 -1.10
C ALA A 39 -5.24 0.66 -1.45
N LEU A 40 -5.14 1.91 -0.96
CA LEU A 40 -6.10 2.97 -1.31
C LEU A 40 -6.07 3.31 -2.80
N GLU A 41 -4.92 3.26 -3.45
CA GLU A 41 -4.81 3.49 -4.89
C GLU A 41 -5.48 2.35 -5.67
N GLU A 42 -5.26 1.09 -5.27
CA GLU A 42 -5.92 -0.05 -5.91
C GLU A 42 -7.44 0.00 -5.71
N GLN A 43 -7.90 0.41 -4.53
CA GLN A 43 -9.33 0.61 -4.27
C GLN A 43 -9.92 1.71 -5.17
N ARG A 44 -9.20 2.82 -5.39
CA ARG A 44 -9.63 3.87 -6.35
C ARG A 44 -9.69 3.36 -7.79
N ARG A 45 -8.89 2.35 -8.14
CA ARG A 45 -8.93 1.66 -9.44
C ARG A 45 -10.04 0.62 -9.55
N GLY A 46 -10.81 0.42 -8.49
CA GLY A 46 -11.95 -0.50 -8.46
C GLY A 46 -11.62 -1.90 -7.94
N ALA A 47 -10.45 -2.13 -7.38
CA ALA A 47 -10.14 -3.39 -6.72
C ALA A 47 -10.95 -3.54 -5.43
N GLY A 48 -11.38 -4.77 -5.13
CA GLY A 48 -11.92 -5.14 -3.83
C GLY A 48 -10.80 -5.54 -2.88
N LEU A 49 -10.85 -5.07 -1.64
CA LEU A 49 -9.86 -5.37 -0.63
C LEU A 49 -10.39 -6.40 0.37
N ILE A 50 -9.57 -7.38 0.69
CA ILE A 50 -9.83 -8.42 1.70
C ILE A 50 -8.80 -8.25 2.80
N LEU A 51 -9.25 -8.02 4.05
CA LEU A 51 -8.36 -8.19 5.20
C LEU A 51 -8.17 -9.68 5.45
N TRP A 52 -6.93 -10.16 5.33
CA TRP A 52 -6.62 -11.58 5.47
C TRP A 52 -5.60 -11.77 6.59
N THR A 53 -6.09 -12.02 7.80
CA THR A 53 -5.30 -11.98 9.03
C THR A 53 -5.59 -13.16 9.95
N LEU A 54 -4.63 -13.51 10.80
CA LEU A 54 -4.80 -14.47 11.89
C LEU A 54 -5.54 -13.90 13.11
N ARG A 55 -5.80 -12.59 13.13
CA ARG A 55 -6.52 -11.96 14.23
C ARG A 55 -7.99 -12.40 14.22
N GLU A 56 -8.53 -12.68 15.43
CA GLU A 56 -9.90 -13.08 15.65
C GLU A 56 -10.53 -12.29 16.82
N GLY A 57 -11.85 -12.31 16.93
CA GLY A 57 -12.60 -11.71 18.03
C GLY A 57 -12.26 -10.24 18.23
N GLU A 58 -11.99 -9.85 19.48
CA GLU A 58 -11.68 -8.46 19.84
C GLU A 58 -10.41 -7.94 19.18
N PHE A 59 -9.40 -8.79 18.97
CA PHE A 59 -8.16 -8.39 18.29
C PHE A 59 -8.41 -8.06 16.83
N LEU A 60 -9.32 -8.77 16.16
CA LEU A 60 -9.76 -8.47 14.81
C LEU A 60 -10.52 -7.14 14.76
N ASN A 61 -11.44 -6.90 15.69
CA ASN A 61 -12.18 -5.63 15.76
C ASN A 61 -11.23 -4.45 15.93
N ARG A 62 -10.24 -4.56 16.82
CA ARG A 62 -9.21 -3.53 17.02
C ARG A 62 -8.40 -3.26 15.74
N ALA A 63 -8.08 -4.30 14.96
CA ALA A 63 -7.38 -4.17 13.70
C ALA A 63 -8.24 -3.43 12.65
N LEU A 64 -9.52 -3.80 12.51
CA LEU A 64 -10.47 -3.13 11.62
C LEU A 64 -10.66 -1.66 12.00
N ASP A 65 -10.77 -1.34 13.28
CA ASP A 65 -10.88 0.04 13.76
C ASP A 65 -9.59 0.84 13.47
N ALA A 66 -8.43 0.22 13.57
CA ALA A 66 -7.17 0.85 13.20
C ALA A 66 -7.14 1.17 11.69
N CYS A 67 -7.46 0.19 10.84
CA CYS A 67 -7.55 0.39 9.40
C CYS A 67 -8.52 1.51 9.04
N LYS A 68 -9.71 1.53 9.66
CA LYS A 68 -10.70 2.59 9.46
C LYS A 68 -10.16 3.97 9.83
N ARG A 69 -9.41 4.10 10.95
CA ARG A 69 -8.76 5.37 11.31
C ARG A 69 -7.70 5.81 10.31
N TRP A 70 -7.06 4.86 9.62
CA TRP A 70 -6.09 5.11 8.55
C TRP A 70 -6.73 5.33 7.19
N GLY A 71 -8.07 5.32 7.12
CA GLY A 71 -8.85 5.53 5.89
C GLY A 71 -9.00 4.29 5.01
N LEU A 72 -8.55 3.11 5.48
CA LEU A 72 -8.60 1.86 4.74
C LEU A 72 -9.85 1.07 5.11
N HIS A 73 -10.64 0.70 4.11
CA HIS A 73 -11.86 -0.08 4.26
C HIS A 73 -11.77 -1.38 3.48
N PHE A 74 -12.26 -2.47 4.06
CA PHE A 74 -12.25 -3.79 3.44
C PHE A 74 -13.66 -4.20 3.02
N ASP A 75 -13.75 -4.85 1.85
CA ASP A 75 -14.99 -5.41 1.32
C ASP A 75 -15.31 -6.78 1.92
N ALA A 76 -14.28 -7.49 2.40
CA ALA A 76 -14.38 -8.78 3.06
C ALA A 76 -13.27 -8.96 4.11
N VAL A 77 -13.48 -9.87 5.06
CA VAL A 77 -12.53 -10.19 6.13
C VAL A 77 -12.41 -11.70 6.26
N ASN A 78 -11.22 -12.25 6.02
CA ASN A 78 -10.94 -13.69 6.08
C ASN A 78 -11.86 -14.55 5.19
N GLU A 79 -12.46 -13.94 4.18
CA GLU A 79 -13.30 -14.61 3.18
C GLU A 79 -13.13 -13.94 1.81
N SER A 80 -13.55 -14.64 0.77
CA SER A 80 -13.52 -14.11 -0.60
C SER A 80 -14.53 -12.96 -0.75
N LEU A 81 -14.32 -12.11 -1.74
CA LEU A 81 -15.25 -11.02 -2.04
C LEU A 81 -16.68 -11.55 -2.31
N PRO A 82 -17.74 -10.85 -1.87
CA PRO A 82 -19.13 -11.30 -2.06
C PRO A 82 -19.51 -11.59 -3.52
N ASP A 83 -19.02 -10.79 -4.47
CA ASP A 83 -19.23 -11.00 -5.90
C ASP A 83 -18.53 -12.27 -6.44
N TRP A 84 -17.35 -12.59 -5.90
CA TRP A 84 -16.67 -13.84 -6.22
C TRP A 84 -17.40 -15.05 -5.63
N ILE A 85 -17.85 -14.99 -4.38
CA ILE A 85 -18.64 -16.05 -3.75
C ILE A 85 -19.93 -16.30 -4.54
N ALA A 86 -20.62 -15.22 -4.93
CA ALA A 86 -21.84 -15.32 -5.72
C ALA A 86 -21.61 -15.95 -7.10
N ALA A 87 -20.49 -15.61 -7.75
CA ALA A 87 -20.15 -16.11 -9.08
C ALA A 87 -19.74 -17.60 -9.09
N TRP A 88 -19.02 -18.05 -8.06
CA TRP A 88 -18.49 -19.41 -7.98
C TRP A 88 -19.30 -20.35 -7.10
N GLY A 89 -20.21 -19.81 -6.29
CA GLY A 89 -21.10 -20.60 -5.43
C GLY A 89 -20.40 -21.26 -4.23
N ASN A 90 -19.19 -20.82 -3.89
CA ASN A 90 -18.43 -21.36 -2.76
C ASN A 90 -17.55 -20.27 -2.11
N ASN A 91 -17.13 -20.53 -0.86
CA ASN A 91 -16.21 -19.69 -0.11
C ASN A 91 -15.15 -20.57 0.57
N PRO A 92 -14.08 -20.97 -0.14
CA PRO A 92 -13.03 -21.82 0.41
C PRO A 92 -12.21 -21.07 1.45
N ARG A 93 -11.56 -21.80 2.38
CA ARG A 93 -10.68 -21.22 3.41
C ARG A 93 -9.52 -20.42 2.83
N LYS A 94 -8.95 -20.86 1.71
CA LYS A 94 -8.04 -20.02 0.93
C LYS A 94 -8.89 -19.01 0.18
N VAL A 95 -8.86 -17.75 0.61
CA VAL A 95 -9.59 -16.68 -0.07
C VAL A 95 -9.16 -16.55 -1.52
N ALA A 96 -10.11 -16.33 -2.42
CA ALA A 96 -9.81 -16.08 -3.81
C ALA A 96 -9.39 -14.62 -3.99
N ALA A 97 -8.16 -14.40 -4.45
CA ALA A 97 -7.62 -13.08 -4.72
C ALA A 97 -6.64 -13.13 -5.90
N ASP A 98 -6.51 -12.03 -6.63
CA ASP A 98 -5.52 -11.88 -7.70
C ASP A 98 -4.13 -11.64 -7.12
N GLU A 99 -4.07 -10.98 -5.96
CA GLU A 99 -2.83 -10.73 -5.22
C GLU A 99 -2.98 -10.99 -3.73
N TYR A 100 -1.88 -11.43 -3.12
CA TYR A 100 -1.74 -11.62 -1.68
C TYR A 100 -0.56 -10.77 -1.20
N TRP A 101 -0.86 -9.71 -0.46
CA TRP A 101 0.14 -8.84 0.15
C TRP A 101 0.40 -9.32 1.57
N ASP A 102 1.58 -9.88 1.81
CA ASP A 102 1.92 -10.54 3.06
C ASP A 102 3.44 -10.51 3.24
N ASP A 103 3.93 -10.09 4.41
CA ASP A 103 5.36 -9.97 4.73
C ASP A 103 6.08 -11.33 4.76
N ARG A 104 5.32 -12.44 4.77
CA ARG A 104 5.82 -13.83 4.80
C ARG A 104 5.61 -14.57 3.49
N ALA A 105 5.03 -13.92 2.50
CA ALA A 105 4.78 -14.54 1.21
C ALA A 105 6.08 -14.85 0.45
N VAL A 106 6.02 -15.85 -0.41
CA VAL A 106 7.07 -16.23 -1.34
C VAL A 106 6.53 -16.19 -2.75
N GLU A 107 7.16 -15.43 -3.62
CA GLU A 107 6.78 -15.39 -5.03
C GLU A 107 7.36 -16.61 -5.76
N ILE A 108 6.51 -17.30 -6.54
CA ILE A 108 6.93 -18.43 -7.36
C ILE A 108 6.74 -18.07 -8.82
N ARG A 109 7.84 -18.02 -9.59
CA ARG A 109 7.83 -17.81 -11.03
C ARG A 109 8.46 -19.02 -11.73
N GLY A 110 7.62 -19.80 -12.43
CA GLY A 110 8.06 -21.06 -13.07
C GLY A 110 8.60 -22.04 -12.04
N SER A 111 9.85 -22.47 -12.18
CA SER A 111 10.54 -23.37 -11.24
C SER A 111 11.34 -22.62 -10.15
N THR A 112 11.37 -21.30 -10.19
CA THR A 112 12.13 -20.46 -9.26
C THR A 112 11.16 -19.76 -8.31
N PHE A 113 11.47 -19.79 -7.01
CA PHE A 113 10.75 -18.99 -6.03
C PHE A 113 11.72 -17.97 -5.40
N THR A 114 11.17 -16.81 -5.09
CA THR A 114 11.89 -15.73 -4.42
C THR A 114 11.10 -15.32 -3.18
N ARG A 115 11.76 -15.22 -2.05
CA ARG A 115 11.11 -14.69 -0.85
C ARG A 115 10.91 -13.20 -1.02
N LEU A 116 9.68 -12.74 -0.96
CA LEU A 116 9.33 -11.31 -1.09
C LEU A 116 10.10 -10.46 -0.08
N LYS A 117 10.42 -11.02 1.09
CA LYS A 117 11.24 -10.38 2.12
C LYS A 117 12.67 -10.08 1.65
N GLU A 118 13.23 -10.92 0.77
CA GLU A 118 14.57 -10.72 0.18
C GLU A 118 14.54 -9.74 -0.99
N MET A 119 13.43 -9.72 -1.72
CA MET A 119 13.22 -8.75 -2.80
C MET A 119 12.87 -7.36 -2.28
N ARG A 120 12.60 -7.23 -0.97
CA ARG A 120 12.01 -6.01 -0.40
C ARG A 120 10.92 -5.48 -1.33
N LEU A 121 9.67 -5.89 -1.11
CA LEU A 121 8.51 -5.33 -1.81
C LEU A 121 8.59 -3.78 -1.84
N TYR A 122 9.27 -3.21 -0.87
CA TYR A 122 9.61 -1.81 -0.72
C TYR A 122 10.61 -1.25 -1.75
N ASP A 123 11.42 -2.06 -2.40
CA ASP A 123 12.36 -1.58 -3.43
C ASP A 123 11.65 -1.29 -4.76
N VAL A 124 10.47 -1.86 -4.98
CA VAL A 124 9.67 -1.63 -6.19
C VAL A 124 8.74 -0.42 -6.03
N ILE A 125 8.39 -0.01 -4.80
CA ILE A 125 7.41 1.06 -4.54
C ILE A 125 7.97 2.10 -3.54
N ARG A 126 9.27 2.28 -3.42
CA ARG A 126 9.81 3.41 -2.67
C ARG A 126 9.74 4.69 -3.49
N VAL A 127 8.53 5.13 -3.73
CA VAL A 127 8.29 6.51 -4.09
C VAL A 127 8.65 7.37 -2.88
N ILE A 128 9.88 7.87 -2.85
CA ILE A 128 10.25 8.84 -1.83
C ILE A 128 9.60 10.16 -2.23
N ARG A 129 8.53 10.51 -1.54
CA ARG A 129 7.84 11.78 -1.76
C ARG A 129 8.73 12.95 -1.37
N CYS A 130 8.53 14.09 -2.00
CA CYS A 130 9.40 15.26 -1.80
C CYS A 130 9.51 15.70 -0.35
N TYR A 131 8.46 15.54 0.48
CA TYR A 131 8.54 15.89 1.90
C TYR A 131 9.51 14.99 2.71
N ASN A 132 9.74 13.74 2.27
CA ASN A 132 10.69 12.79 2.89
C ASN A 132 12.05 12.74 2.18
N CYS A 133 12.23 13.50 1.11
CA CYS A 133 13.48 13.54 0.36
C CYS A 133 14.51 14.44 1.04
N GLN A 134 15.76 13.95 1.20
CA GLN A 134 16.85 14.73 1.80
C GLN A 134 17.22 15.99 0.99
N PHE A 135 16.89 16.03 -0.31
CA PHE A 135 17.17 17.16 -1.19
C PHE A 135 16.05 18.19 -1.23
N SER A 136 14.91 17.94 -0.59
CA SER A 136 13.82 18.91 -0.53
C SER A 136 13.98 19.84 0.66
N LYS A 137 13.78 21.13 0.41
CA LYS A 137 13.82 22.17 1.44
C LYS A 137 12.56 23.04 1.34
N PRO A 138 12.12 23.67 2.45
CA PRO A 138 11.14 24.73 2.35
C PRO A 138 11.60 25.80 1.37
N PRO A 139 10.70 26.42 0.61
CA PRO A 139 11.07 27.52 -0.27
C PRO A 139 11.70 28.67 0.51
N ALA A 140 12.67 29.34 -0.07
CA ALA A 140 13.28 30.54 0.53
C ALA A 140 12.20 31.62 0.78
N VAL A 141 12.41 32.49 1.78
CA VAL A 141 11.44 33.48 2.23
C VAL A 141 10.83 34.34 1.10
N LEU A 142 11.60 34.60 0.07
CA LEU A 142 11.17 35.37 -1.11
C LEU A 142 10.13 34.61 -1.98
N THR A 143 10.12 33.27 -1.95
CA THR A 143 9.17 32.43 -2.70
C THR A 143 7.89 32.15 -1.90
N GLN A 144 7.88 32.39 -0.57
CA GLN A 144 6.66 32.26 0.23
C GLN A 144 5.55 33.24 -0.21
N LYS A 145 5.92 34.36 -0.84
CA LYS A 145 4.96 35.36 -1.34
C LYS A 145 4.15 34.87 -2.57
N TYR A 146 4.65 33.84 -3.27
CA TYR A 146 4.02 33.28 -4.47
C TYR A 146 3.89 31.75 -4.42
N GLY A 147 4.40 31.09 -3.37
CA GLY A 147 4.33 29.65 -3.22
C GLY A 147 2.96 29.17 -2.73
N GLN A 148 2.37 28.21 -3.42
CA GLN A 148 1.18 27.53 -2.94
C GLN A 148 1.50 26.79 -1.63
N PRO A 149 0.59 26.72 -0.64
CA PRO A 149 0.77 25.92 0.56
C PRO A 149 1.13 24.46 0.20
N GLY A 150 2.23 23.97 0.75
CA GLY A 150 2.68 22.58 0.52
C GLY A 150 3.71 22.40 -0.61
N THR A 151 4.27 23.48 -1.17
CA THR A 151 5.39 23.38 -2.10
C THR A 151 6.74 23.27 -1.38
N LEU A 152 7.69 22.59 -2.00
CA LEU A 152 9.09 22.44 -1.58
C LEU A 152 9.99 22.77 -2.77
N THR A 153 11.25 23.14 -2.51
CA THR A 153 12.25 23.31 -3.57
C THR A 153 13.15 22.07 -3.60
N CYS A 154 13.30 21.47 -4.77
CA CYS A 154 14.23 20.37 -5.00
C CYS A 154 15.65 20.88 -5.17
N HIS A 155 16.61 20.32 -4.46
CA HIS A 155 18.05 20.64 -4.56
C HIS A 155 18.88 19.43 -5.01
N ASN A 156 18.30 18.46 -5.67
CA ASN A 156 19.02 17.31 -6.21
C ASN A 156 19.55 17.64 -7.62
N PHE A 157 20.85 17.86 -7.74
CA PHE A 157 21.50 18.20 -9.03
C PHE A 157 21.32 17.13 -10.13
N ASN A 158 21.09 15.87 -9.75
CA ASN A 158 20.85 14.78 -10.69
C ASN A 158 19.37 14.65 -11.10
N SER A 159 18.48 15.46 -10.52
CA SER A 159 17.06 15.42 -10.81
C SER A 159 16.67 16.46 -11.87
N PRO A 160 15.79 16.12 -12.81
CA PRO A 160 15.20 17.12 -13.72
C PRO A 160 14.39 18.20 -12.99
N CYS A 161 14.06 17.98 -11.72
CA CYS A 161 13.37 18.93 -10.85
C CYS A 161 14.33 19.83 -10.06
N ASN A 162 15.66 19.75 -10.30
CA ASN A 162 16.63 20.55 -9.56
C ASN A 162 16.30 22.05 -9.61
N HIS A 163 16.31 22.70 -8.44
CA HIS A 163 15.92 24.10 -8.23
C HIS A 163 14.48 24.48 -8.63
N ARG A 164 13.61 23.49 -8.91
CA ARG A 164 12.19 23.74 -9.18
C ARG A 164 11.36 23.59 -7.92
N ASN A 165 10.28 24.35 -7.86
CA ASN A 165 9.24 24.12 -6.86
C ASN A 165 8.49 22.84 -7.20
N VAL A 166 8.39 21.94 -6.22
CA VAL A 166 7.70 20.66 -6.31
C VAL A 166 6.63 20.59 -5.23
N ASN A 167 5.55 19.89 -5.49
CA ASN A 167 4.56 19.62 -4.46
C ASN A 167 5.18 18.66 -3.42
N LYS A 168 4.84 18.83 -2.13
CA LYS A 168 5.35 17.95 -1.08
C LYS A 168 5.01 16.47 -1.29
N TYR A 169 4.00 16.18 -2.09
CA TYR A 169 3.57 14.82 -2.45
C TYR A 169 4.16 14.34 -3.77
N ASP A 170 4.88 15.20 -4.51
CA ASP A 170 5.59 14.76 -5.71
C ASP A 170 6.72 13.80 -5.35
N PHE A 171 7.17 13.06 -6.35
CA PHE A 171 8.29 12.13 -6.23
C PHE A 171 9.20 12.19 -7.46
N CYS A 172 10.42 11.71 -7.32
CA CYS A 172 11.29 11.46 -8.46
C CYS A 172 12.21 10.26 -8.18
N SER A 173 12.66 9.61 -9.27
CA SER A 173 13.58 8.46 -9.20
C SER A 173 14.95 8.78 -8.57
N TYR A 174 15.29 10.04 -8.46
CA TYR A 174 16.55 10.52 -7.83
C TYR A 174 16.40 10.91 -6.37
N ALA A 175 15.20 10.73 -5.79
CA ALA A 175 14.96 11.08 -4.41
C ALA A 175 15.73 10.16 -3.44
N LYS A 176 16.19 10.73 -2.32
CA LYS A 176 16.80 9.97 -1.22
C LYS A 176 16.09 10.32 0.09
N ARG A 177 15.88 9.33 0.94
CA ARG A 177 15.18 9.52 2.22
C ARG A 177 16.02 10.35 3.17
N LYS A 178 15.39 11.23 3.96
CA LYS A 178 16.02 11.95 5.05
C LYS A 178 16.47 10.96 6.13
N GLY A 179 17.70 11.09 6.59
CA GLY A 179 18.24 10.27 7.69
C GLY A 179 18.66 8.85 7.28
N ALA A 180 18.85 8.58 5.98
CA ALA A 180 19.45 7.35 5.48
C ALA A 180 20.95 7.54 5.27
#